data_219a14292c6626a86b53a36b0204a343
#
_entry.id   219a14292c6626a86b53a36b0204a343
#
_cell.length_a   1.000
_cell.length_b   1.000
_cell.length_c   1.000
_cell.angle_alpha   90.00
_cell.angle_beta   90.00
_cell.angle_gamma   90.00
#
_symmetry.space_group_name_H-M   'P 1'
#
loop_
_entity.id
_entity.type
_entity.pdbx_description
1 polymer ?
#
loop_
_entity_poly.entity_id
_entity_poly.type
_entity_poly.pdbx_seq_one_letter_code
_entity_poly.pdbx_strand_id
1 'polypeptide(L)'
;MIRRLFQGVPGVAGTEPPAGSRVPSPSVPQSLQFVAGSDELHEECGVVAIHGHPDAARQAYLGLYALQHRGQESAGIATADGLHLANIKGMGLVSEIFTDDILAKLPGQMAIGHTRYSTTGDSALLNAQPIRVDSVKGLIAIAHNGNLVNLGNVRGRLERDGAYFQTTSDSEIIVQLIAHSRASTLVDAIADSLRQVEGAFSIVMMTRDRIFAARDPRGFRPLSMGRMANPDGPDTIVFASETCAFDLLRAEYIRDVLPGELVMVTDDGVTSRQYSTGIPQSSCIFEHVYFARPDSRIFGRWVQESRDRMGRRLARESAVPADLVVPVPDSGVTAAMGYAEEARLPFRMGLIRNHYVGRTFIEPEQRVRDFGVRLKLNPVRNLLEGKRVILIDDSIIRGTTCRKIVRMVRGAGASEVHLRISCPPTISPCFYGVDTPIKRDLIAANKSIEEIRQFIEADSLAYLSLEGLLEACQTEERTGYCTACYTGNYPTQWVDVEEILPAAVGL
;
A
#
# COMPACT_ATOMS: atom_id res chain seq x y z
N MET A 1 32.21 32.94 15.06
CA MET A 1 33.65 32.96 15.40
C MET A 1 34.19 31.65 14.92
N ILE A 2 34.88 31.63 13.85
CA ILE A 2 35.85 30.76 13.17
C ILE A 2 35.62 30.92 11.65
N ARG A 3 36.12 32.06 11.16
CA ARG A 3 36.56 32.27 9.79
C ARG A 3 38.06 32.56 9.86
N ARG A 4 38.80 31.88 9.03
CA ARG A 4 40.22 32.07 8.63
C ARG A 4 41.04 30.80 8.85
N LEU A 5 41.37 30.23 7.68
CA LEU A 5 42.72 29.79 7.33
C LEU A 5 42.62 29.04 6.00
N PHE A 6 43.01 29.73 4.95
CA PHE A 6 43.82 29.22 3.84
C PHE A 6 43.93 30.35 2.80
N GLN A 7 45.04 31.08 2.91
CA GLN A 7 45.56 31.89 1.83
C GLN A 7 46.80 31.22 1.26
N GLY A 8 46.83 31.14 -0.07
CA GLY A 8 48.02 31.41 -0.85
C GLY A 8 48.93 30.24 -1.25
N VAL A 9 48.85 29.80 -2.52
CA VAL A 9 50.03 29.44 -3.32
C VAL A 9 49.73 29.83 -4.79
N PRO A 10 50.72 30.43 -5.55
CA PRO A 10 50.49 31.07 -6.84
C PRO A 10 50.60 30.14 -8.04
N GLY A 11 50.10 30.66 -9.17
CA GLY A 11 49.82 30.03 -10.45
C GLY A 11 50.95 29.33 -11.20
N VAL A 12 50.52 28.42 -12.07
CA VAL A 12 51.23 27.97 -13.27
C VAL A 12 50.29 28.11 -14.46
N ALA A 13 50.84 28.74 -15.51
CA ALA A 13 50.16 29.11 -16.74
C ALA A 13 49.72 27.90 -17.59
N GLY A 14 48.71 28.16 -18.42
CA GLY A 14 48.03 27.17 -19.26
C GLY A 14 48.84 26.56 -20.39
N THR A 15 48.33 25.41 -20.82
CA THR A 15 48.43 24.93 -22.19
C THR A 15 47.14 24.19 -22.53
N GLU A 16 46.48 24.63 -23.62
CA GLU A 16 45.35 23.94 -24.23
C GLU A 16 45.77 22.55 -24.73
N PRO A 17 44.91 21.50 -24.56
CA PRO A 17 45.14 20.25 -25.26
C PRO A 17 44.47 20.23 -26.65
N PRO A 18 45.01 19.50 -27.62
CA PRO A 18 44.59 19.53 -29.02
C PRO A 18 43.25 18.77 -29.23
N ALA A 19 42.51 19.24 -30.22
CA ALA A 19 41.27 18.65 -30.70
C ALA A 19 41.51 17.25 -31.31
N GLY A 20 40.60 16.29 -30.95
CA GLY A 20 40.35 15.11 -31.79
C GLY A 20 40.76 13.77 -31.24
N SER A 21 39.98 13.17 -30.36
CA SER A 21 39.77 11.71 -30.37
C SER A 21 38.42 11.41 -29.66
N ARG A 22 37.42 11.00 -30.44
CA ARG A 22 36.18 10.43 -29.89
C ARG A 22 36.53 9.09 -29.24
N VAL A 23 36.47 9.03 -27.93
CA VAL A 23 36.49 7.76 -27.19
C VAL A 23 35.08 7.17 -27.36
N PRO A 24 34.95 5.92 -27.86
CA PRO A 24 33.62 5.27 -27.91
C PRO A 24 33.16 4.99 -26.49
N SER A 25 31.93 5.44 -26.20
CA SER A 25 31.22 5.10 -24.96
C SER A 25 31.15 3.56 -24.86
N PRO A 26 31.48 2.94 -23.70
CA PRO A 26 31.24 1.53 -23.52
C PRO A 26 29.74 1.29 -23.52
N SER A 27 29.26 0.50 -24.47
CA SER A 27 27.93 -0.08 -24.46
C SER A 27 27.81 -0.95 -23.22
N VAL A 28 27.03 -0.49 -22.23
CA VAL A 28 26.63 -1.30 -21.07
C VAL A 28 25.74 -2.43 -21.62
N PRO A 29 26.07 -3.71 -21.39
CA PRO A 29 25.14 -4.77 -21.70
C PRO A 29 23.90 -4.59 -20.83
N GLN A 30 22.73 -4.53 -21.42
CA GLN A 30 21.45 -4.69 -20.71
C GLN A 30 21.38 -6.14 -20.20
N SER A 31 22.06 -6.42 -19.09
CA SER A 31 21.80 -7.60 -18.28
C SER A 31 20.48 -7.33 -17.57
N LEU A 32 19.46 -8.11 -17.92
CA LEU A 32 18.24 -8.28 -17.14
C LEU A 32 18.59 -8.52 -15.67
N GLN A 33 18.59 -7.47 -14.88
CA GLN A 33 18.65 -7.60 -13.43
C GLN A 33 17.26 -8.07 -12.97
N PHE A 34 17.13 -9.39 -12.81
CA PHE A 34 16.12 -9.95 -11.92
C PHE A 34 16.41 -9.42 -10.52
N VAL A 35 15.72 -8.38 -10.11
CA VAL A 35 15.65 -7.97 -8.72
C VAL A 35 14.95 -9.11 -7.98
N ALA A 36 15.72 -9.95 -7.29
CA ALA A 36 15.15 -10.94 -6.40
C ALA A 36 14.35 -10.17 -5.32
N GLY A 37 13.03 -10.23 -5.40
CA GLY A 37 12.12 -9.49 -4.55
C GLY A 37 12.40 -9.71 -3.06
N SER A 38 12.15 -8.71 -2.25
CA SER A 38 12.18 -8.83 -0.78
C SER A 38 11.13 -9.84 -0.32
N ASP A 39 11.36 -10.48 0.84
CA ASP A 39 10.37 -11.35 1.49
C ASP A 39 9.20 -10.57 2.12
N GLU A 40 9.31 -9.26 2.17
CA GLU A 40 8.27 -8.39 2.69
C GLU A 40 7.18 -8.23 1.62
N LEU A 41 5.93 -8.38 2.01
CA LEU A 41 4.80 -7.93 1.21
C LEU A 41 4.93 -6.43 1.02
N HIS A 42 4.88 -6.00 -0.21
CA HIS A 42 4.95 -4.60 -0.53
C HIS A 42 3.55 -4.02 -0.54
N GLU A 43 3.46 -2.83 0.00
CA GLU A 43 2.25 -2.15 0.42
C GLU A 43 1.51 -1.54 -0.77
N GLU A 44 0.27 -1.20 -0.53
CA GLU A 44 -0.66 -0.63 -1.48
C GLU A 44 -0.57 0.89 -1.52
N CYS A 45 -1.21 1.48 -2.54
CA CYS A 45 -1.34 2.92 -2.66
C CYS A 45 -2.22 3.54 -1.55
N GLY A 46 -2.00 4.81 -1.25
CA GLY A 46 -2.88 5.63 -0.41
C GLY A 46 -3.42 6.83 -1.17
N VAL A 47 -4.70 7.14 -0.99
CA VAL A 47 -5.37 8.29 -1.59
C VAL A 47 -5.93 9.23 -0.53
N VAL A 48 -5.88 10.53 -0.83
CA VAL A 48 -6.47 11.61 -0.03
C VAL A 48 -7.17 12.59 -0.95
N ALA A 49 -8.30 13.16 -0.52
CA ALA A 49 -8.93 14.30 -1.19
C ALA A 49 -9.46 15.31 -0.16
N ILE A 50 -9.31 16.58 -0.45
CA ILE A 50 -9.67 17.73 0.40
C ILE A 50 -10.52 18.69 -0.41
N HIS A 51 -11.69 19.06 0.05
CA HIS A 51 -12.56 20.07 -0.58
C HIS A 51 -12.94 21.15 0.43
N GLY A 52 -12.73 22.44 0.05
CA GLY A 52 -13.19 23.58 0.85
C GLY A 52 -12.19 24.02 1.93
N HIS A 53 -10.87 23.75 1.78
CA HIS A 53 -9.85 24.20 2.74
C HIS A 53 -8.90 25.24 2.09
N PRO A 54 -8.66 26.41 2.71
CA PRO A 54 -7.80 27.45 2.11
C PRO A 54 -6.35 27.01 1.89
N ASP A 55 -5.85 26.03 2.65
CA ASP A 55 -4.54 25.39 2.49
C ASP A 55 -4.70 23.89 2.16
N ALA A 56 -5.47 23.60 1.11
CA ALA A 56 -5.79 22.22 0.72
C ALA A 56 -4.55 21.37 0.39
N ALA A 57 -3.53 21.98 -0.22
CA ALA A 57 -2.26 21.30 -0.52
C ALA A 57 -1.56 20.79 0.73
N ARG A 58 -1.48 21.59 1.79
CA ARG A 58 -0.87 21.20 3.07
C ARG A 58 -1.70 20.13 3.78
N GLN A 59 -3.02 20.22 3.72
CA GLN A 59 -3.88 19.17 4.27
C GLN A 59 -3.69 17.83 3.51
N ALA A 60 -3.62 17.88 2.19
CA ALA A 60 -3.32 16.68 1.39
C ALA A 60 -1.93 16.10 1.73
N TYR A 61 -0.91 16.95 1.90
CA TYR A 61 0.42 16.54 2.37
C TYR A 61 0.36 15.81 3.72
N LEU A 62 -0.33 16.37 4.72
CA LEU A 62 -0.46 15.76 6.04
C LEU A 62 -1.22 14.42 5.97
N GLY A 63 -2.29 14.36 5.19
CA GLY A 63 -3.03 13.12 4.96
C GLY A 63 -2.18 12.03 4.30
N LEU A 64 -1.39 12.38 3.26
CA LEU A 64 -0.46 11.46 2.62
C LEU A 64 0.68 11.03 3.55
N TYR A 65 1.17 11.94 4.40
CA TYR A 65 2.18 11.62 5.41
C TYR A 65 1.67 10.57 6.41
N ALA A 66 0.42 10.68 6.85
CA ALA A 66 -0.22 9.65 7.68
C ALA A 66 -0.36 8.31 6.95
N LEU A 67 -0.54 8.34 5.63
CA LEU A 67 -0.67 7.17 4.76
C LEU A 67 0.67 6.69 4.14
N GLN A 68 1.82 7.21 4.59
CA GLN A 68 3.13 6.88 4.01
C GLN A 68 3.46 5.38 4.09
N HIS A 69 2.91 4.67 5.07
CA HIS A 69 3.05 3.21 5.19
C HIS A 69 2.44 2.46 4.00
N ARG A 70 1.47 3.04 3.28
CA ARG A 70 0.82 2.44 2.11
C ARG A 70 1.62 2.61 0.81
N GLY A 71 2.54 3.56 0.73
CA GLY A 71 3.34 3.76 -0.48
C GLY A 71 4.56 4.63 -0.23
N GLN A 72 5.74 4.18 -0.67
CA GLN A 72 7.01 4.85 -0.41
C GLN A 72 7.85 5.05 -1.67
N GLU A 73 7.31 4.72 -2.85
CA GLU A 73 8.03 4.79 -4.12
C GLU A 73 7.89 6.15 -4.78
N SER A 74 6.68 6.67 -4.82
CA SER A 74 6.40 8.01 -5.34
C SER A 74 5.20 8.62 -4.65
N ALA A 75 5.10 9.96 -4.70
CA ALA A 75 3.93 10.68 -4.23
C ALA A 75 3.60 11.84 -5.16
N GLY A 76 2.34 12.28 -5.12
CA GLY A 76 1.89 13.43 -5.88
C GLY A 76 0.69 14.11 -5.24
N ILE A 77 0.57 15.41 -5.48
CA ILE A 77 -0.56 16.25 -5.09
C ILE A 77 -1.00 17.07 -6.29
N ALA A 78 -2.29 17.06 -6.58
CA ALA A 78 -2.93 18.00 -7.49
C ALA A 78 -3.86 18.92 -6.72
N THR A 79 -3.90 20.20 -7.10
CA THR A 79 -4.79 21.21 -6.50
C THR A 79 -5.58 21.97 -7.55
N ALA A 80 -6.72 22.54 -7.16
CA ALA A 80 -7.54 23.39 -8.02
C ALA A 80 -8.05 24.62 -7.28
N ASP A 81 -8.05 25.76 -7.99
CA ASP A 81 -8.49 27.08 -7.50
C ASP A 81 -9.78 27.59 -8.17
N GLY A 82 -10.50 26.73 -8.88
CA GLY A 82 -11.68 27.06 -9.69
C GLY A 82 -11.34 27.41 -11.15
N LEU A 83 -10.13 27.89 -11.44
CA LEU A 83 -9.68 28.27 -12.77
C LEU A 83 -8.60 27.35 -13.32
N HIS A 84 -7.66 26.99 -12.47
CA HIS A 84 -6.47 26.21 -12.83
C HIS A 84 -6.42 24.90 -12.02
N LEU A 85 -5.73 23.92 -12.57
CA LEU A 85 -5.37 22.68 -11.90
C LEU A 85 -3.84 22.56 -11.96
N ALA A 86 -3.19 22.62 -10.80
CA ALA A 86 -1.77 22.36 -10.64
C ALA A 86 -1.55 20.91 -10.23
N ASN A 87 -0.44 20.28 -10.65
CA ASN A 87 -0.08 18.93 -10.29
C ASN A 87 1.44 18.80 -10.13
N ILE A 88 1.90 18.39 -8.95
CA ILE A 88 3.31 18.13 -8.68
C ILE A 88 3.42 16.70 -8.14
N LYS A 89 4.37 15.95 -8.69
CA LYS A 89 4.65 14.57 -8.29
C LYS A 89 6.15 14.28 -8.38
N GLY A 90 6.61 13.31 -7.59
CA GLY A 90 8.01 12.94 -7.52
C GLY A 90 8.21 11.49 -7.10
N MET A 91 9.42 10.97 -7.30
CA MET A 91 9.86 9.69 -6.75
C MET A 91 10.42 9.93 -5.34
N GLY A 92 10.12 9.06 -4.39
CA GLY A 92 10.55 9.13 -3.00
C GLY A 92 9.40 9.32 -2.01
N LEU A 93 9.75 9.66 -0.77
CA LEU A 93 8.81 9.85 0.33
C LEU A 93 8.07 11.19 0.21
N VAL A 94 6.88 11.26 0.78
CA VAL A 94 6.05 12.49 0.81
C VAL A 94 6.84 13.68 1.37
N SER A 95 7.58 13.48 2.46
CA SER A 95 8.40 14.53 3.09
C SER A 95 9.64 14.96 2.29
N GLU A 96 10.12 14.10 1.39
CA GLU A 96 11.26 14.41 0.52
C GLU A 96 10.83 15.23 -0.70
N ILE A 97 9.62 14.97 -1.21
CA ILE A 97 9.07 15.60 -2.40
C ILE A 97 8.45 16.96 -2.08
N PHE A 98 7.66 17.04 -1.00
CA PHE A 98 6.84 18.20 -0.69
C PHE A 98 7.45 19.03 0.45
N THR A 99 8.35 19.95 0.08
CA THR A 99 8.84 21.02 0.95
C THR A 99 7.84 22.19 0.98
N ASP A 100 8.00 23.13 1.93
CA ASP A 100 7.15 24.33 2.01
C ASP A 100 7.17 25.14 0.70
N ASP A 101 8.33 25.26 0.03
CA ASP A 101 8.47 25.95 -1.25
C ASP A 101 7.73 25.23 -2.40
N ILE A 102 7.61 23.92 -2.34
CA ILE A 102 6.85 23.14 -3.32
C ILE A 102 5.35 23.25 -3.03
N LEU A 103 4.94 23.14 -1.77
CA LEU A 103 3.54 23.31 -1.38
C LEU A 103 2.99 24.70 -1.73
N ALA A 104 3.81 25.74 -1.62
CA ALA A 104 3.43 27.11 -2.03
C ALA A 104 3.12 27.26 -3.53
N LYS A 105 3.56 26.30 -4.38
CA LYS A 105 3.25 26.26 -5.82
C LYS A 105 1.94 25.53 -6.14
N LEU A 106 1.23 25.05 -5.14
CA LEU A 106 -0.02 24.29 -5.24
C LEU A 106 -1.17 25.11 -4.61
N PRO A 107 -1.63 26.19 -5.25
CA PRO A 107 -2.72 27.03 -4.74
C PRO A 107 -4.06 26.33 -4.89
N GLY A 108 -5.07 26.81 -4.13
CA GLY A 108 -6.46 26.41 -4.28
C GLY A 108 -7.06 25.82 -3.02
N GLN A 109 -8.39 25.65 -3.05
CA GLN A 109 -9.18 25.14 -1.92
C GLN A 109 -9.54 23.67 -2.07
N MET A 110 -9.12 23.03 -3.16
CA MET A 110 -9.29 21.60 -3.40
C MET A 110 -7.95 20.95 -3.68
N ALA A 111 -7.78 19.74 -3.18
CA ALA A 111 -6.59 18.92 -3.45
C ALA A 111 -6.96 17.43 -3.52
N ILE A 112 -6.26 16.69 -4.37
CA ILE A 112 -6.17 15.23 -4.29
C ILE A 112 -4.71 14.82 -4.21
N GLY A 113 -4.44 13.76 -3.47
CA GLY A 113 -3.11 13.25 -3.25
C GLY A 113 -3.01 11.74 -3.37
N HIS A 114 -1.81 11.26 -3.67
CA HIS A 114 -1.49 9.85 -3.82
C HIS A 114 -0.10 9.52 -3.28
N THR A 115 0.01 8.39 -2.56
CA THR A 115 1.27 7.69 -2.31
C THR A 115 1.25 6.37 -3.07
N ARG A 116 2.33 6.07 -3.81
CA ARG A 116 2.37 4.89 -4.68
C ARG A 116 3.36 3.85 -4.17
N TYR A 117 2.91 2.61 -4.31
CA TYR A 117 3.74 1.44 -4.49
C TYR A 117 3.36 0.77 -5.83
N SER A 118 4.35 0.32 -6.63
CA SER A 118 4.09 -0.25 -7.96
C SER A 118 3.55 -1.66 -7.85
N THR A 119 2.25 -1.84 -8.09
CA THR A 119 1.60 -3.15 -8.30
C THR A 119 1.45 -3.47 -9.78
N THR A 120 1.19 -2.45 -10.60
CA THR A 120 1.04 -2.54 -12.05
C THR A 120 1.73 -1.35 -12.72
N GLY A 121 2.46 -1.60 -13.81
CA GLY A 121 3.26 -0.61 -14.54
C GLY A 121 4.66 -0.40 -13.96
N ASP A 122 5.54 0.20 -14.78
CA ASP A 122 6.93 0.44 -14.39
C ASP A 122 7.04 1.43 -13.22
N SER A 123 8.07 1.24 -12.37
CA SER A 123 8.46 2.22 -11.36
C SER A 123 9.11 3.43 -12.04
N ALA A 124 8.26 4.34 -12.53
CA ALA A 124 8.68 5.54 -13.24
C ALA A 124 7.80 6.73 -12.86
N LEU A 125 8.37 7.93 -12.88
CA LEU A 125 7.67 9.18 -12.59
C LEU A 125 6.42 9.37 -13.46
N LEU A 126 6.42 8.81 -14.68
CA LEU A 126 5.29 8.86 -15.60
C LEU A 126 4.03 8.21 -14.99
N ASN A 127 4.22 7.10 -14.26
CA ASN A 127 3.15 6.35 -13.59
C ASN A 127 2.82 6.89 -12.18
N ALA A 128 3.58 7.86 -11.66
CA ALA A 128 3.23 8.51 -10.40
C ALA A 128 1.88 9.24 -10.54
N GLN A 129 1.06 9.18 -9.50
CA GLN A 129 -0.27 9.80 -9.48
C GLN A 129 -0.26 11.03 -8.55
N PRO A 130 -1.23 11.97 -8.73
CA PRO A 130 -2.37 11.95 -9.64
C PRO A 130 -1.99 12.03 -11.12
N ILE A 131 -2.74 11.29 -11.96
CA ILE A 131 -2.66 11.38 -13.42
C ILE A 131 -3.63 12.49 -13.86
N ARG A 132 -3.12 13.42 -14.67
CA ARG A 132 -3.89 14.53 -15.22
C ARG A 132 -4.15 14.32 -16.70
N VAL A 133 -5.41 14.39 -17.11
CA VAL A 133 -5.83 14.30 -18.52
C VAL A 133 -6.72 15.48 -18.86
N ASP A 134 -6.46 16.10 -20.00
CA ASP A 134 -7.31 17.13 -20.60
C ASP A 134 -8.08 16.53 -21.76
N SER A 135 -9.39 16.66 -21.76
CA SER A 135 -10.28 16.03 -22.74
C SER A 135 -11.48 16.93 -23.05
N VAL A 136 -12.32 16.50 -24.00
CA VAL A 136 -13.59 17.18 -24.34
C VAL A 136 -14.55 17.26 -23.12
N LYS A 137 -14.36 16.44 -22.10
CA LYS A 137 -15.11 16.49 -20.83
C LYS A 137 -14.50 17.44 -19.80
N GLY A 138 -13.42 18.12 -20.17
CA GLY A 138 -12.65 19.01 -19.31
C GLY A 138 -11.42 18.35 -18.74
N LEU A 139 -10.76 19.10 -17.87
CA LEU A 139 -9.55 18.71 -17.19
C LEU A 139 -9.89 17.88 -15.95
N ILE A 140 -9.33 16.67 -15.86
CA ILE A 140 -9.53 15.73 -14.74
C ILE A 140 -8.17 15.29 -14.22
N ALA A 141 -8.01 15.28 -12.89
CA ALA A 141 -6.93 14.58 -12.20
C ALA A 141 -7.51 13.39 -11.44
N ILE A 142 -6.82 12.25 -11.44
CA ILE A 142 -7.24 11.00 -10.79
C ILE A 142 -6.13 10.43 -9.92
N ALA A 143 -6.50 9.94 -8.74
CA ALA A 143 -5.66 9.11 -7.87
C ALA A 143 -6.44 7.83 -7.49
N HIS A 144 -5.76 6.69 -7.56
CA HIS A 144 -6.35 5.36 -7.47
C HIS A 144 -5.54 4.46 -6.54
N ASN A 145 -6.23 3.85 -5.58
CA ASN A 145 -5.74 2.75 -4.76
C ASN A 145 -6.45 1.46 -5.18
N GLY A 146 -5.72 0.51 -5.73
CA GLY A 146 -6.24 -0.77 -6.19
C GLY A 146 -5.55 -1.29 -7.44
N ASN A 147 -6.19 -2.22 -8.13
CA ASN A 147 -5.75 -2.78 -9.40
C ASN A 147 -6.93 -3.31 -10.21
N LEU A 148 -6.99 -2.97 -11.48
CA LEU A 148 -8.00 -3.44 -12.43
C LEU A 148 -7.56 -4.76 -13.06
N VAL A 149 -8.51 -5.69 -13.25
CA VAL A 149 -8.20 -7.04 -13.75
C VAL A 149 -8.64 -7.29 -15.20
N ASN A 150 -9.45 -6.40 -15.81
CA ASN A 150 -9.90 -6.53 -17.19
C ASN A 150 -9.20 -5.56 -18.16
N LEU A 151 -7.95 -5.19 -17.87
CA LEU A 151 -7.20 -4.12 -18.53
C LEU A 151 -7.01 -4.36 -20.03
N GLY A 152 -6.54 -5.56 -20.42
CA GLY A 152 -6.20 -5.87 -21.80
C GLY A 152 -7.38 -5.66 -22.77
N ASN A 153 -8.55 -6.14 -22.38
CA ASN A 153 -9.78 -6.02 -23.18
C ASN A 153 -10.24 -4.56 -23.31
N VAL A 154 -10.22 -3.79 -22.20
CA VAL A 154 -10.68 -2.40 -22.21
C VAL A 154 -9.69 -1.51 -22.94
N ARG A 155 -8.40 -1.64 -22.67
CA ARG A 155 -7.34 -0.88 -23.32
C ARG A 155 -7.31 -1.12 -24.83
N GLY A 156 -7.31 -2.39 -25.25
CA GLY A 156 -7.29 -2.74 -26.66
C GLY A 156 -8.52 -2.24 -27.44
N ARG A 157 -9.69 -2.12 -26.79
CA ARG A 157 -10.87 -1.48 -27.40
C ARG A 157 -10.65 0.01 -27.56
N LEU A 158 -10.20 0.71 -26.51
CA LEU A 158 -9.96 2.16 -26.54
C LEU A 158 -8.89 2.53 -27.57
N GLU A 159 -7.80 1.75 -27.70
CA GLU A 159 -6.76 1.97 -28.70
C GLU A 159 -7.30 1.83 -30.14
N ARG A 160 -8.17 0.84 -30.40
CA ARG A 160 -8.85 0.73 -31.69
C ARG A 160 -9.80 1.90 -31.99
N ASP A 161 -10.38 2.50 -30.93
CA ASP A 161 -11.24 3.68 -31.05
C ASP A 161 -10.42 5.00 -31.07
N GLY A 162 -9.08 4.91 -31.14
CA GLY A 162 -8.18 6.04 -31.32
C GLY A 162 -7.68 6.68 -30.01
N ALA A 163 -7.88 6.04 -28.84
CA ALA A 163 -7.31 6.53 -27.58
C ALA A 163 -5.78 6.39 -27.59
N TYR A 164 -5.11 7.42 -27.10
CA TYR A 164 -3.66 7.43 -26.89
C TYR A 164 -3.33 7.41 -25.41
N PHE A 165 -2.51 6.43 -24.99
CA PHE A 165 -2.09 6.27 -23.61
C PHE A 165 -0.69 6.82 -23.41
N GLN A 166 -0.51 7.62 -22.34
CA GLN A 166 0.78 8.22 -21.97
C GLN A 166 1.51 7.38 -20.93
N THR A 167 0.77 6.53 -20.19
CA THR A 167 1.30 5.74 -19.08
C THR A 167 0.99 4.26 -19.24
N THR A 168 1.63 3.43 -18.44
CA THR A 168 1.28 2.00 -18.30
C THR A 168 0.34 1.76 -17.11
N SER A 169 -0.09 2.84 -16.42
CA SER A 169 -1.00 2.75 -15.28
C SER A 169 -2.42 2.38 -15.71
N ASP A 170 -3.05 1.48 -14.97
CA ASP A 170 -4.45 1.11 -15.10
C ASP A 170 -5.41 2.30 -14.88
N SER A 171 -5.02 3.24 -14.03
CA SER A 171 -5.80 4.44 -13.71
C SER A 171 -6.07 5.33 -14.93
N GLU A 172 -5.16 5.35 -15.93
CA GLU A 172 -5.36 6.09 -17.15
C GLU A 172 -6.53 5.55 -17.98
N ILE A 173 -6.79 4.25 -17.93
CA ILE A 173 -7.93 3.61 -18.62
C ILE A 173 -9.25 4.23 -18.18
N ILE A 174 -9.41 4.50 -16.88
CA ILE A 174 -10.64 5.12 -16.36
C ILE A 174 -10.85 6.50 -16.96
N VAL A 175 -9.78 7.31 -17.03
CA VAL A 175 -9.88 8.68 -17.57
C VAL A 175 -10.13 8.65 -19.09
N GLN A 176 -9.54 7.69 -19.80
CA GLN A 176 -9.81 7.48 -21.24
C GLN A 176 -11.25 7.05 -21.48
N LEU A 177 -11.81 6.16 -20.65
CA LEU A 177 -13.24 5.80 -20.73
C LEU A 177 -14.15 7.01 -20.52
N ILE A 178 -13.84 7.88 -19.53
CA ILE A 178 -14.58 9.11 -19.29
C ILE A 178 -14.49 10.05 -20.51
N ALA A 179 -13.30 10.22 -21.08
CA ALA A 179 -13.08 11.07 -22.24
C ALA A 179 -13.87 10.60 -23.46
N HIS A 180 -13.99 9.29 -23.69
CA HIS A 180 -14.72 8.68 -24.80
C HIS A 180 -16.22 8.45 -24.51
N SER A 181 -16.69 8.72 -23.29
CA SER A 181 -18.10 8.54 -22.93
C SER A 181 -19.01 9.50 -23.72
N ARG A 182 -20.14 8.97 -24.19
CA ARG A 182 -21.20 9.76 -24.86
C ARG A 182 -22.20 10.36 -23.90
N ALA A 183 -22.06 10.14 -22.57
CA ALA A 183 -22.95 10.71 -21.59
C ALA A 183 -22.95 12.24 -21.63
N SER A 184 -24.11 12.86 -21.37
CA SER A 184 -24.28 14.31 -21.43
C SER A 184 -23.65 15.05 -20.24
N THR A 185 -23.58 14.40 -19.08
CA THR A 185 -22.97 14.98 -17.86
C THR A 185 -21.68 14.25 -17.50
N LEU A 186 -20.76 14.95 -16.82
CA LEU A 186 -19.54 14.35 -16.32
C LEU A 186 -19.81 13.23 -15.29
N VAL A 187 -20.82 13.43 -14.42
CA VAL A 187 -21.23 12.43 -13.42
C VAL A 187 -21.67 11.13 -14.07
N ASP A 188 -22.48 11.23 -15.15
CA ASP A 188 -22.90 10.06 -15.90
C ASP A 188 -21.73 9.41 -16.65
N ALA A 189 -20.83 10.22 -17.23
CA ALA A 189 -19.64 9.72 -17.90
C ALA A 189 -18.74 8.93 -16.93
N ILE A 190 -18.54 9.42 -15.71
CA ILE A 190 -17.80 8.73 -14.66
C ILE A 190 -18.50 7.42 -14.30
N ALA A 191 -19.80 7.47 -13.98
CA ALA A 191 -20.56 6.29 -13.60
C ALA A 191 -20.57 5.20 -14.66
N ASP A 192 -20.72 5.58 -15.94
CA ASP A 192 -20.70 4.65 -17.08
C ASP A 192 -19.30 4.04 -17.30
N SER A 193 -18.25 4.83 -17.05
CA SER A 193 -16.86 4.36 -17.13
C SER A 193 -16.55 3.35 -16.04
N LEU A 194 -16.95 3.63 -14.79
CA LEU A 194 -16.73 2.75 -13.65
C LEU A 194 -17.48 1.40 -13.77
N ARG A 195 -18.58 1.34 -14.53
CA ARG A 195 -19.27 0.07 -14.83
C ARG A 195 -18.54 -0.81 -15.84
N GLN A 196 -17.58 -0.26 -16.59
CA GLN A 196 -16.84 -0.98 -17.64
C GLN A 196 -15.54 -1.58 -17.14
N VAL A 197 -15.07 -1.16 -15.96
CA VAL A 197 -13.85 -1.68 -15.34
C VAL A 197 -14.18 -2.70 -14.26
N GLU A 198 -13.37 -3.75 -14.16
CA GLU A 198 -13.47 -4.77 -13.14
C GLU A 198 -12.16 -4.85 -12.35
N GLY A 199 -12.27 -5.10 -11.05
CA GLY A 199 -11.13 -5.17 -10.14
C GLY A 199 -11.37 -4.36 -8.87
N ALA A 200 -10.29 -4.08 -8.17
CA ALA A 200 -10.31 -3.30 -6.94
C ALA A 200 -10.00 -1.83 -7.25
N PHE A 201 -10.84 -0.93 -6.75
CA PHE A 201 -10.51 0.49 -6.81
C PHE A 201 -11.18 1.31 -5.71
N SER A 202 -10.39 2.14 -5.07
CA SER A 202 -10.81 3.33 -4.31
C SER A 202 -10.19 4.53 -5.00
N ILE A 203 -11.02 5.39 -5.58
CA ILE A 203 -10.61 6.45 -6.48
C ILE A 203 -11.03 7.78 -5.93
N VAL A 204 -10.15 8.78 -6.04
CA VAL A 204 -10.51 10.18 -5.92
C VAL A 204 -10.15 10.89 -7.23
N MET A 205 -11.08 11.72 -7.72
CA MET A 205 -10.90 12.52 -8.93
C MET A 205 -11.21 13.97 -8.62
N MET A 206 -10.59 14.88 -9.36
CA MET A 206 -10.79 16.30 -9.21
C MET A 206 -10.87 16.97 -10.57
N THR A 207 -11.84 17.88 -10.73
CA THR A 207 -11.89 18.89 -11.78
C THR A 207 -11.48 20.24 -11.21
N ARG A 208 -11.71 21.34 -11.95
CA ARG A 208 -11.42 22.69 -11.44
C ARG A 208 -12.35 23.14 -10.32
N ASP A 209 -13.54 22.55 -10.20
CA ASP A 209 -14.67 23.03 -9.38
C ASP A 209 -15.30 21.96 -8.49
N ARG A 210 -14.84 20.69 -8.52
CA ARG A 210 -15.42 19.61 -7.74
C ARG A 210 -14.51 18.43 -7.51
N ILE A 211 -14.81 17.67 -6.49
CA ILE A 211 -14.15 16.39 -6.18
C ILE A 211 -15.16 15.25 -6.33
N PHE A 212 -14.66 14.12 -6.83
CA PHE A 212 -15.39 12.85 -6.85
C PHE A 212 -14.60 11.82 -6.04
N ALA A 213 -15.34 10.99 -5.29
CA ALA A 213 -14.80 9.81 -4.64
C ALA A 213 -15.65 8.59 -5.04
N ALA A 214 -15.01 7.52 -5.45
CA ALA A 214 -15.71 6.32 -5.88
C ALA A 214 -15.04 5.05 -5.35
N ARG A 215 -15.84 4.02 -5.11
CA ARG A 215 -15.38 2.73 -4.65
C ARG A 215 -15.91 1.63 -5.54
N ASP A 216 -15.12 0.59 -5.80
CA ASP A 216 -15.54 -0.54 -6.61
C ASP A 216 -16.81 -1.23 -6.06
N PRO A 217 -17.59 -1.94 -6.92
CA PRO A 217 -18.86 -2.54 -6.50
C PRO A 217 -18.74 -3.64 -5.43
N ARG A 218 -17.55 -4.23 -5.26
CA ARG A 218 -17.27 -5.23 -4.22
C ARG A 218 -16.70 -4.61 -2.95
N GLY A 219 -16.20 -3.37 -3.03
CA GLY A 219 -15.59 -2.65 -1.92
C GLY A 219 -14.30 -3.28 -1.43
N PHE A 220 -13.42 -3.69 -2.37
CA PHE A 220 -12.14 -4.34 -2.03
C PHE A 220 -11.29 -3.46 -1.14
N ARG A 221 -11.08 -2.18 -1.53
CA ARG A 221 -10.20 -1.26 -0.82
C ARG A 221 -10.96 -0.32 0.09
N PRO A 222 -10.38 0.11 1.23
CA PRO A 222 -11.03 1.08 2.10
C PRO A 222 -11.02 2.47 1.48
N LEU A 223 -12.08 3.23 1.70
CA LEU A 223 -12.19 4.67 1.43
C LEU A 223 -13.20 5.26 2.38
N SER A 224 -12.75 6.17 3.22
CA SER A 224 -13.57 6.82 4.24
C SER A 224 -13.77 8.30 3.92
N MET A 225 -14.91 8.84 4.33
CA MET A 225 -15.27 10.25 4.27
C MET A 225 -15.32 10.84 5.68
N GLY A 226 -14.70 12.00 5.84
CA GLY A 226 -14.68 12.79 7.06
C GLY A 226 -14.94 14.26 6.78
N ARG A 227 -15.01 15.04 7.84
CA ARG A 227 -15.17 16.50 7.78
C ARG A 227 -14.25 17.19 8.78
N MET A 228 -13.76 18.33 8.42
CA MET A 228 -13.10 19.27 9.34
C MET A 228 -14.07 20.44 9.54
N ALA A 229 -14.48 20.66 10.79
CA ALA A 229 -15.39 21.74 11.12
C ALA A 229 -14.74 23.10 10.84
N ASN A 230 -15.47 24.00 10.17
CA ASN A 230 -15.07 25.36 9.93
C ASN A 230 -16.05 26.31 10.59
N PRO A 231 -15.72 26.95 11.74
CA PRO A 231 -16.64 27.85 12.45
C PRO A 231 -17.09 29.08 11.64
N ASP A 232 -16.28 29.48 10.64
CA ASP A 232 -16.46 30.69 9.87
C ASP A 232 -17.03 30.44 8.46
N GLY A 233 -17.36 29.19 8.12
CA GLY A 233 -17.83 28.84 6.77
C GLY A 233 -18.27 27.37 6.65
N PRO A 234 -18.42 26.88 5.41
CA PRO A 234 -18.72 25.47 5.16
C PRO A 234 -17.62 24.55 5.67
N ASP A 235 -18.01 23.38 6.19
CA ASP A 235 -17.06 22.34 6.61
C ASP A 235 -16.20 21.86 5.43
N THR A 236 -14.92 21.61 5.68
CA THR A 236 -14.04 20.96 4.72
C THR A 236 -14.37 19.45 4.66
N ILE A 237 -14.63 18.92 3.47
CA ILE A 237 -14.85 17.48 3.25
C ILE A 237 -13.54 16.82 2.89
N VAL A 238 -13.29 15.69 3.54
CA VAL A 238 -12.05 14.89 3.41
C VAL A 238 -12.38 13.47 3.00
N PHE A 239 -11.63 12.91 2.06
CA PHE A 239 -11.61 11.47 1.80
C PHE A 239 -10.19 10.95 2.03
N ALA A 240 -10.08 9.74 2.59
CA ALA A 240 -8.81 9.06 2.77
C ALA A 240 -8.98 7.54 2.72
N SER A 241 -7.91 6.85 2.31
CA SER A 241 -7.87 5.38 2.33
C SER A 241 -8.07 4.82 3.74
N GLU A 242 -7.54 5.51 4.78
CA GLU A 242 -7.65 5.10 6.18
C GLU A 242 -7.98 6.28 7.10
N THR A 243 -8.64 5.97 8.23
CA THR A 243 -9.04 7.00 9.21
C THR A 243 -7.88 7.56 10.03
N CYS A 244 -6.71 6.91 10.08
CA CYS A 244 -5.50 7.48 10.70
C CYS A 244 -5.08 8.82 10.06
N ALA A 245 -5.45 9.05 8.79
CA ALA A 245 -5.26 10.35 8.15
C ALA A 245 -6.15 11.43 8.77
N PHE A 246 -7.37 11.08 9.20
CA PHE A 246 -8.31 12.03 9.81
C PHE A 246 -7.79 12.52 11.17
N ASP A 247 -7.15 11.65 11.95
CA ASP A 247 -6.58 12.05 13.25
C ASP A 247 -5.53 13.16 13.06
N LEU A 248 -4.63 13.00 12.09
CA LEU A 248 -3.61 14.00 11.79
C LEU A 248 -4.22 15.29 11.23
N LEU A 249 -5.27 15.19 10.42
CA LEU A 249 -6.02 16.30 9.83
C LEU A 249 -7.00 16.96 10.81
N ARG A 250 -7.23 16.36 11.98
CA ARG A 250 -8.29 16.74 12.93
C ARG A 250 -9.69 16.71 12.27
N ALA A 251 -9.90 15.76 11.38
CA ALA A 251 -11.17 15.53 10.72
C ALA A 251 -12.01 14.51 11.50
N GLU A 252 -13.29 14.76 11.61
CA GLU A 252 -14.25 13.82 12.17
C GLU A 252 -14.66 12.79 11.10
N TYR A 253 -14.60 11.49 11.45
CA TYR A 253 -15.11 10.42 10.59
C TYR A 253 -16.63 10.53 10.44
N ILE A 254 -17.15 10.54 9.21
CA ILE A 254 -18.57 10.52 8.90
C ILE A 254 -19.01 9.09 8.60
N ARG A 255 -18.44 8.48 7.53
CA ARG A 255 -18.76 7.14 7.07
C ARG A 255 -17.75 6.63 6.05
N ASP A 256 -17.81 5.36 5.75
CA ASP A 256 -17.14 4.82 4.56
C ASP A 256 -17.91 5.21 3.28
N VAL A 257 -17.20 5.37 2.15
CA VAL A 257 -17.82 5.34 0.83
C VAL A 257 -18.29 3.91 0.56
N LEU A 258 -19.55 3.76 0.19
CA LEU A 258 -20.16 2.44 0.01
C LEU A 258 -19.62 1.74 -1.26
N PRO A 259 -19.61 0.40 -1.30
CA PRO A 259 -19.34 -0.33 -2.54
C PRO A 259 -20.28 0.08 -3.66
N GLY A 260 -19.73 0.39 -4.84
CA GLY A 260 -20.51 0.86 -5.99
C GLY A 260 -21.06 2.28 -5.88
N GLU A 261 -20.58 3.07 -4.92
CA GLU A 261 -20.98 4.47 -4.71
C GLU A 261 -20.02 5.43 -5.41
N LEU A 262 -20.61 6.47 -6.00
CA LEU A 262 -19.93 7.68 -6.49
C LEU A 262 -20.42 8.87 -5.68
N VAL A 263 -19.54 9.49 -4.92
CA VAL A 263 -19.77 10.72 -4.15
C VAL A 263 -19.21 11.89 -4.93
N MET A 264 -19.94 12.98 -5.01
CA MET A 264 -19.50 14.27 -5.58
C MET A 264 -19.59 15.35 -4.52
N VAL A 265 -18.55 16.18 -4.42
CA VAL A 265 -18.47 17.33 -3.54
C VAL A 265 -18.27 18.58 -4.37
N THR A 266 -19.10 19.59 -4.13
CA THR A 266 -19.06 20.94 -4.71
C THR A 266 -19.24 21.97 -3.61
N ASP A 267 -19.15 23.25 -3.92
CA ASP A 267 -19.47 24.33 -2.98
C ASP A 267 -20.93 24.30 -2.51
N ASP A 268 -21.84 23.68 -3.29
CA ASP A 268 -23.25 23.48 -2.93
C ASP A 268 -23.45 22.31 -1.93
N GLY A 269 -22.42 21.51 -1.67
CA GLY A 269 -22.43 20.39 -0.72
C GLY A 269 -22.09 19.04 -1.32
N VAL A 270 -22.48 17.98 -0.58
CA VAL A 270 -22.16 16.58 -0.89
C VAL A 270 -23.40 15.91 -1.49
N THR A 271 -23.21 15.29 -2.65
CA THR A 271 -24.23 14.41 -3.28
C THR A 271 -23.62 13.04 -3.53
N SER A 272 -24.45 12.00 -3.54
CA SER A 272 -23.98 10.66 -3.84
C SER A 272 -25.00 9.88 -4.67
N ARG A 273 -24.51 8.88 -5.41
CA ARG A 273 -25.35 7.94 -6.15
C ARG A 273 -24.70 6.55 -6.18
N GLN A 274 -25.52 5.53 -6.12
CA GLN A 274 -25.12 4.17 -6.42
C GLN A 274 -25.02 4.01 -7.93
N TYR A 275 -23.80 3.79 -8.47
CA TYR A 275 -23.60 3.50 -9.88
C TYR A 275 -23.69 1.99 -10.19
N SER A 276 -23.52 1.15 -9.16
CA SER A 276 -23.63 -0.31 -9.27
C SER A 276 -24.26 -0.88 -7.99
N THR A 277 -25.17 -1.85 -8.13
CA THR A 277 -25.90 -2.51 -7.03
C THR A 277 -25.99 -4.02 -7.26
N GLY A 278 -26.29 -4.78 -6.20
CA GLY A 278 -26.56 -6.23 -6.29
C GLY A 278 -25.32 -7.10 -6.42
N ILE A 279 -24.11 -6.53 -6.31
CA ILE A 279 -22.85 -7.28 -6.33
C ILE A 279 -22.46 -7.62 -4.87
N PRO A 280 -22.17 -8.89 -4.55
CA PRO A 280 -21.71 -9.27 -3.23
C PRO A 280 -20.44 -8.54 -2.82
N GLN A 281 -20.39 -8.03 -1.60
CA GLN A 281 -19.21 -7.39 -1.04
C GLN A 281 -18.06 -8.42 -0.89
N SER A 282 -16.83 -7.94 -1.07
CA SER A 282 -15.62 -8.74 -0.97
C SER A 282 -14.45 -7.87 -0.51
N SER A 283 -14.60 -7.23 0.66
CA SER A 283 -13.56 -6.36 1.23
C SER A 283 -12.26 -7.14 1.46
N CYS A 284 -11.11 -6.56 1.17
CA CYS A 284 -9.83 -7.23 1.35
C CYS A 284 -9.57 -7.52 2.83
N ILE A 285 -9.54 -8.80 3.21
CA ILE A 285 -9.29 -9.18 4.60
C ILE A 285 -7.84 -8.90 5.02
N PHE A 286 -6.92 -8.86 4.06
CA PHE A 286 -5.50 -8.60 4.30
C PHE A 286 -5.22 -7.17 4.79
N GLU A 287 -6.14 -6.24 4.56
CA GLU A 287 -6.12 -4.91 5.18
C GLU A 287 -6.16 -5.02 6.72
N HIS A 288 -6.99 -5.90 7.29
CA HIS A 288 -6.98 -6.17 8.73
C HIS A 288 -5.73 -6.90 9.20
N VAL A 289 -5.21 -7.83 8.38
CA VAL A 289 -4.04 -8.64 8.76
C VAL A 289 -2.78 -7.78 8.81
N TYR A 290 -2.53 -6.97 7.77
CA TYR A 290 -1.23 -6.31 7.61
C TYR A 290 -1.30 -4.83 7.23
N PHE A 291 -2.02 -4.44 6.14
CA PHE A 291 -1.82 -3.14 5.53
C PHE A 291 -2.27 -1.96 6.36
N ALA A 292 -3.53 -1.98 6.83
CA ALA A 292 -4.05 -0.84 7.56
C ALA A 292 -3.35 -0.69 8.93
N ARG A 293 -3.14 0.54 9.33
CA ARG A 293 -2.56 0.84 10.65
C ARG A 293 -3.49 0.38 11.77
N PRO A 294 -2.95 -0.07 12.92
CA PRO A 294 -3.77 -0.50 14.06
C PRO A 294 -4.74 0.56 14.56
N ASP A 295 -4.37 1.83 14.46
CA ASP A 295 -5.17 2.99 14.86
C ASP A 295 -6.20 3.42 13.80
N SER A 296 -6.34 2.69 12.70
CA SER A 296 -7.35 2.93 11.68
C SER A 296 -8.63 2.14 11.94
N ARG A 297 -9.77 2.76 11.58
CA ARG A 297 -11.05 2.09 11.40
C ARG A 297 -11.30 1.88 9.92
N ILE A 298 -11.44 0.62 9.49
CA ILE A 298 -11.73 0.24 8.11
C ILE A 298 -12.88 -0.78 8.10
N PHE A 299 -13.70 -0.74 7.08
CA PHE A 299 -14.82 -1.68 6.91
C PHE A 299 -15.72 -1.80 8.15
N GLY A 300 -15.86 -0.70 8.90
CA GLY A 300 -16.69 -0.63 10.09
C GLY A 300 -16.05 -1.14 11.39
N ARG A 301 -14.77 -1.58 11.38
CA ARG A 301 -14.04 -2.12 12.55
C ARG A 301 -12.68 -1.47 12.74
N TRP A 302 -12.25 -1.33 13.98
CA TRP A 302 -10.89 -0.96 14.34
C TRP A 302 -9.92 -2.11 14.02
N VAL A 303 -8.83 -1.80 13.34
CA VAL A 303 -7.81 -2.79 12.97
C VAL A 303 -7.16 -3.40 14.21
N GLN A 304 -6.90 -2.57 15.24
CA GLN A 304 -6.40 -3.01 16.54
C GLN A 304 -7.24 -4.15 17.13
N GLU A 305 -8.58 -3.99 17.15
CA GLU A 305 -9.50 -5.02 17.66
C GLU A 305 -9.46 -6.31 16.85
N SER A 306 -9.41 -6.18 15.53
CA SER A 306 -9.34 -7.35 14.64
C SER A 306 -8.06 -8.16 14.90
N ARG A 307 -6.91 -7.49 15.00
CA ARG A 307 -5.63 -8.17 15.29
C ARG A 307 -5.57 -8.77 16.70
N ASP A 308 -6.13 -8.09 17.71
CA ASP A 308 -6.24 -8.66 19.05
C ASP A 308 -7.06 -9.96 19.05
N ARG A 309 -8.22 -9.95 18.37
CA ARG A 309 -9.09 -11.15 18.23
C ARG A 309 -8.41 -12.26 17.45
N MET A 310 -7.65 -11.95 16.37
CA MET A 310 -6.82 -12.93 15.65
C MET A 310 -5.84 -13.61 16.61
N GLY A 311 -5.15 -12.83 17.44
CA GLY A 311 -4.22 -13.38 18.43
C GLY A 311 -4.89 -14.27 19.46
N ARG A 312 -6.03 -13.87 20.02
CA ARG A 312 -6.81 -14.68 20.96
C ARG A 312 -7.28 -16.00 20.33
N ARG A 313 -7.81 -15.92 19.11
CA ARG A 313 -8.26 -17.12 18.39
C ARG A 313 -7.09 -18.05 18.07
N LEU A 314 -5.97 -17.52 17.63
CA LEU A 314 -4.74 -18.26 17.35
C LEU A 314 -4.23 -19.01 18.60
N ALA A 315 -4.33 -18.39 19.79
CA ALA A 315 -3.97 -19.04 21.05
C ALA A 315 -4.88 -20.24 21.37
N ARG A 316 -6.19 -20.12 21.11
CA ARG A 316 -7.14 -21.25 21.30
C ARG A 316 -6.90 -22.38 20.33
N GLU A 317 -6.54 -22.08 19.08
CA GLU A 317 -6.34 -23.08 18.02
C GLU A 317 -4.97 -23.77 18.12
N SER A 318 -3.95 -23.10 18.67
CA SER A 318 -2.57 -23.57 18.59
C SER A 318 -1.75 -23.34 19.85
N ALA A 319 -2.35 -23.61 21.01
CA ALA A 319 -1.65 -23.54 22.29
C ALA A 319 -0.42 -24.45 22.32
N VAL A 320 0.66 -23.98 22.96
CA VAL A 320 1.90 -24.74 23.18
C VAL A 320 2.52 -24.34 24.52
N PRO A 321 3.13 -25.27 25.26
CA PRO A 321 3.86 -24.93 26.46
C PRO A 321 5.03 -23.98 26.16
N ALA A 322 5.01 -22.78 26.76
CA ALA A 322 6.05 -21.76 26.58
C ALA A 322 6.19 -20.86 27.80
N ASP A 323 7.24 -20.04 27.83
CA ASP A 323 7.52 -19.17 28.96
C ASP A 323 7.13 -17.71 28.68
N LEU A 324 7.07 -17.31 27.40
CA LEU A 324 6.70 -15.94 27.01
C LEU A 324 6.27 -15.87 25.54
N VAL A 325 5.53 -14.82 25.24
CA VAL A 325 5.10 -14.44 23.88
C VAL A 325 5.88 -13.20 23.44
N VAL A 326 6.44 -13.24 22.24
CA VAL A 326 7.26 -12.19 21.63
C VAL A 326 6.68 -11.83 20.27
N PRO A 327 6.38 -10.55 19.99
CA PRO A 327 5.96 -10.14 18.66
C PRO A 327 7.15 -10.04 17.70
N VAL A 328 6.89 -10.27 16.41
CA VAL A 328 7.72 -9.72 15.34
C VAL A 328 7.25 -8.28 15.09
N PRO A 329 8.07 -7.27 15.41
CA PRO A 329 7.63 -5.89 15.26
C PRO A 329 7.65 -5.43 13.79
N ASP A 330 6.71 -4.54 13.35
CA ASP A 330 5.66 -3.94 14.20
C ASP A 330 4.32 -4.66 14.02
N SER A 331 4.12 -5.41 12.92
CA SER A 331 2.86 -6.03 12.48
C SER A 331 2.30 -7.08 13.46
N GLY A 332 3.18 -7.88 14.05
CA GLY A 332 2.79 -8.94 14.99
C GLY A 332 2.42 -8.45 16.41
N VAL A 333 2.63 -7.16 16.74
CA VAL A 333 2.52 -6.67 18.13
C VAL A 333 1.12 -6.89 18.71
N THR A 334 0.08 -6.44 17.99
CA THR A 334 -1.30 -6.51 18.50
C THR A 334 -1.80 -7.95 18.62
N ALA A 335 -1.52 -8.79 17.63
CA ALA A 335 -1.87 -10.20 17.68
C ALA A 335 -1.14 -10.93 18.82
N ALA A 336 0.13 -10.57 19.09
CA ALA A 336 0.89 -11.12 20.21
C ALA A 336 0.31 -10.72 21.57
N MET A 337 -0.23 -9.49 21.71
CA MET A 337 -0.93 -9.07 22.92
C MET A 337 -2.16 -9.94 23.17
N GLY A 338 -3.03 -10.10 22.15
CA GLY A 338 -4.22 -10.94 22.26
C GLY A 338 -3.88 -12.43 22.53
N TYR A 339 -2.84 -12.94 21.86
CA TYR A 339 -2.36 -14.31 22.11
C TYR A 339 -1.87 -14.49 23.56
N ALA A 340 -1.04 -13.56 24.04
CA ALA A 340 -0.45 -13.63 25.38
C ALA A 340 -1.54 -13.59 26.47
N GLU A 341 -2.53 -12.72 26.31
CA GLU A 341 -3.64 -12.59 27.26
C GLU A 341 -4.50 -13.87 27.30
N GLU A 342 -4.87 -14.41 26.14
CA GLU A 342 -5.66 -15.66 26.06
C GLU A 342 -4.90 -16.88 26.59
N ALA A 343 -3.60 -16.99 26.23
CA ALA A 343 -2.73 -18.07 26.70
C ALA A 343 -2.28 -17.91 28.17
N ARG A 344 -2.55 -16.76 28.80
CA ARG A 344 -2.07 -16.37 30.14
C ARG A 344 -0.55 -16.47 30.27
N LEU A 345 0.16 -16.06 29.22
CA LEU A 345 1.62 -16.02 29.17
C LEU A 345 2.12 -14.57 29.23
N PRO A 346 3.32 -14.32 29.74
CA PRO A 346 3.91 -12.99 29.72
C PRO A 346 4.17 -12.51 28.29
N PHE A 347 3.66 -11.33 27.93
CA PHE A 347 4.05 -10.60 26.72
C PHE A 347 5.37 -9.86 26.99
N ARG A 348 6.35 -9.98 26.07
CA ARG A 348 7.63 -9.27 26.15
C ARG A 348 8.09 -8.82 24.76
N MET A 349 8.62 -7.60 24.65
CA MET A 349 9.32 -7.10 23.46
C MET A 349 10.71 -7.74 23.37
N GLY A 350 10.76 -9.02 23.00
CA GLY A 350 12.01 -9.78 22.85
C GLY A 350 12.78 -9.45 21.57
N LEU A 351 12.15 -8.78 20.63
CA LEU A 351 12.73 -8.22 19.41
C LEU A 351 12.45 -6.72 19.37
N ILE A 352 13.47 -5.92 19.06
CA ILE A 352 13.37 -4.46 18.95
C ILE A 352 13.70 -4.06 17.51
N ARG A 353 12.83 -3.24 16.91
CA ARG A 353 13.08 -2.66 15.60
C ARG A 353 13.99 -1.44 15.71
N ASN A 354 14.99 -1.36 14.84
CA ASN A 354 15.81 -0.17 14.67
C ASN A 354 15.12 0.79 13.70
N HIS A 355 14.58 1.88 14.23
CA HIS A 355 13.84 2.89 13.45
C HIS A 355 14.73 3.80 12.58
N TYR A 356 16.06 3.81 12.83
CA TYR A 356 17.00 4.67 12.09
C TYR A 356 17.62 4.00 10.87
N VAL A 357 17.27 2.76 10.57
CA VAL A 357 17.71 2.07 9.35
C VAL A 357 16.80 2.49 8.20
N GLY A 358 17.24 3.51 7.45
CA GLY A 358 16.59 3.90 6.20
C GLY A 358 16.81 2.88 5.07
N ARG A 359 16.11 3.04 3.95
CA ARG A 359 16.23 2.20 2.73
C ARG A 359 17.57 2.35 1.97
N THR A 360 18.54 3.08 2.49
CA THR A 360 19.76 3.54 1.81
C THR A 360 20.79 2.48 1.50
N PHE A 361 20.58 1.20 1.82
CA PHE A 361 21.51 0.15 1.50
C PHE A 361 20.94 -0.81 0.45
N ILE A 362 20.94 -0.36 -0.82
CA ILE A 362 20.85 -1.24 -1.98
C ILE A 362 22.29 -1.62 -2.34
N GLU A 363 22.78 -2.72 -1.77
CA GLU A 363 24.02 -3.34 -2.25
C GLU A 363 23.75 -4.71 -2.89
N PRO A 364 24.44 -5.07 -3.98
CA PRO A 364 24.11 -6.23 -4.84
C PRO A 364 24.47 -7.59 -4.25
N GLU A 365 25.25 -7.69 -3.19
CA GLU A 365 25.79 -8.97 -2.72
C GLU A 365 24.88 -9.67 -1.68
N GLN A 366 24.78 -10.99 -1.81
CA GLN A 366 23.96 -11.88 -0.98
C GLN A 366 24.32 -11.83 0.53
N ARG A 367 25.59 -11.52 0.86
CA ARG A 367 26.05 -11.30 2.25
C ARG A 367 25.41 -10.07 2.91
N VAL A 368 25.08 -9.04 2.12
CA VAL A 368 24.50 -7.79 2.60
C VAL A 368 23.00 -7.96 2.90
N ARG A 369 22.30 -8.83 2.17
CA ARG A 369 20.89 -9.16 2.46
C ARG A 369 20.69 -9.88 3.79
N ASP A 370 21.64 -10.70 4.22
CA ASP A 370 21.61 -11.33 5.56
C ASP A 370 21.89 -10.30 6.66
N PHE A 371 22.65 -9.26 6.33
CA PHE A 371 22.90 -8.13 7.21
C PHE A 371 21.66 -7.24 7.38
N GLY A 372 20.80 -7.11 6.35
CA GLY A 372 19.62 -6.26 6.34
C GLY A 372 18.59 -6.55 7.45
N VAL A 373 18.29 -7.83 7.73
CA VAL A 373 17.38 -8.18 8.85
C VAL A 373 18.02 -7.89 10.19
N ARG A 374 19.35 -8.12 10.33
CA ARG A 374 20.10 -7.79 11.56
C ARG A 374 20.21 -6.29 11.79
N LEU A 375 20.18 -5.48 10.76
CA LEU A 375 20.12 -4.02 10.90
C LEU A 375 18.73 -3.55 11.35
N LYS A 376 17.66 -4.22 10.88
CA LYS A 376 16.27 -3.85 11.19
C LYS A 376 15.80 -4.34 12.56
N LEU A 377 16.24 -5.53 13.02
CA LEU A 377 15.77 -6.17 14.25
C LEU A 377 16.93 -6.60 15.14
N ASN A 378 16.80 -6.37 16.45
CA ASN A 378 17.77 -6.81 17.43
C ASN A 378 17.08 -7.60 18.56
N PRO A 379 17.59 -8.82 18.94
CA PRO A 379 17.03 -9.62 20.01
C PRO A 379 17.48 -9.10 21.39
N VAL A 380 16.56 -9.10 22.35
CA VAL A 380 16.82 -8.74 23.74
C VAL A 380 17.25 -9.99 24.52
N ARG A 381 18.55 -10.27 24.54
CA ARG A 381 19.13 -11.54 25.01
C ARG A 381 18.68 -11.95 26.41
N ASN A 382 18.71 -11.04 27.38
CA ASN A 382 18.31 -11.31 28.76
C ASN A 382 16.85 -11.71 28.94
N LEU A 383 15.99 -11.45 27.97
CA LEU A 383 14.60 -11.90 27.97
C LEU A 383 14.43 -13.28 27.31
N LEU A 384 15.34 -13.67 26.43
CA LEU A 384 15.22 -14.86 25.58
C LEU A 384 16.03 -16.05 26.07
N GLU A 385 17.14 -15.80 26.77
CA GLU A 385 18.09 -16.85 27.18
C GLU A 385 17.42 -17.92 28.05
N GLY A 386 17.54 -19.18 27.64
CA GLY A 386 16.97 -20.36 28.31
C GLY A 386 15.45 -20.46 28.22
N LYS A 387 14.74 -19.59 27.49
CA LYS A 387 13.28 -19.56 27.43
C LYS A 387 12.72 -20.31 26.23
N ARG A 388 11.54 -20.90 26.40
CA ARG A 388 10.67 -21.37 25.33
C ARG A 388 9.83 -20.18 24.86
N VAL A 389 10.01 -19.77 23.63
CA VAL A 389 9.48 -18.51 23.08
C VAL A 389 8.41 -18.78 22.05
N ILE A 390 7.23 -18.17 22.18
CA ILE A 390 6.25 -18.08 21.09
C ILE A 390 6.50 -16.77 20.36
N LEU A 391 6.90 -16.87 19.08
CA LEU A 391 6.97 -15.73 18.16
C LEU A 391 5.63 -15.58 17.44
N ILE A 392 5.08 -14.37 17.45
CA ILE A 392 3.86 -14.03 16.70
C ILE A 392 4.23 -13.13 15.55
N ASP A 393 3.83 -13.54 14.33
CA ASP A 393 3.97 -12.74 13.11
C ASP A 393 2.63 -12.68 12.37
N ASP A 394 2.47 -11.75 11.42
CA ASP A 394 1.24 -11.58 10.65
C ASP A 394 1.10 -12.64 9.55
N SER A 395 2.16 -12.91 8.78
CA SER A 395 2.12 -13.76 7.59
C SER A 395 3.47 -14.38 7.25
N ILE A 396 3.46 -15.46 6.45
CA ILE A 396 4.66 -16.01 5.82
C ILE A 396 4.43 -16.08 4.30
N ILE A 397 5.32 -15.42 3.55
CA ILE A 397 5.26 -15.38 2.07
C ILE A 397 6.30 -16.32 1.47
N ARG A 398 7.60 -15.99 1.54
CA ARG A 398 8.72 -16.86 1.07
C ARG A 398 9.39 -17.62 2.21
N GLY A 399 9.22 -17.18 3.46
CA GLY A 399 9.75 -17.80 4.67
C GLY A 399 11.21 -17.47 4.99
N THR A 400 11.94 -16.76 4.14
CA THR A 400 13.36 -16.45 4.37
C THR A 400 13.56 -15.46 5.50
N THR A 401 12.67 -14.47 5.66
CA THR A 401 12.68 -13.52 6.78
C THR A 401 12.36 -14.23 8.09
N CYS A 402 11.31 -15.04 8.14
CA CYS A 402 10.95 -15.82 9.33
C CYS A 402 12.10 -16.74 9.77
N ARG A 403 12.77 -17.42 8.84
CA ARG A 403 13.96 -18.25 9.13
C ARG A 403 15.08 -17.44 9.80
N LYS A 404 15.36 -16.24 9.28
CA LYS A 404 16.38 -15.36 9.86
C LYS A 404 16.01 -14.91 11.28
N ILE A 405 14.73 -14.60 11.51
CA ILE A 405 14.20 -14.20 12.82
C ILE A 405 14.30 -15.37 13.81
N VAL A 406 13.87 -16.57 13.43
CA VAL A 406 13.97 -17.78 14.27
C VAL A 406 15.43 -18.03 14.65
N ARG A 407 16.37 -18.02 13.69
CA ARG A 407 17.81 -18.15 13.96
C ARG A 407 18.36 -17.07 14.87
N MET A 408 17.87 -15.83 14.75
CA MET A 408 18.27 -14.69 15.58
C MET A 408 17.84 -14.90 17.04
N VAL A 409 16.59 -15.32 17.27
CA VAL A 409 16.03 -15.60 18.59
C VAL A 409 16.73 -16.80 19.22
N ARG A 410 16.98 -17.85 18.46
CA ARG A 410 17.74 -19.04 18.90
C ARG A 410 19.18 -18.68 19.23
N GLY A 411 19.83 -17.87 18.39
CA GLY A 411 21.18 -17.34 18.64
C GLY A 411 21.30 -16.38 19.85
N ALA A 412 20.17 -15.85 20.31
CA ALA A 412 20.08 -15.09 21.56
C ALA A 412 19.91 -15.98 22.81
N GLY A 413 19.87 -17.32 22.65
CA GLY A 413 19.85 -18.28 23.72
C GLY A 413 18.46 -18.89 24.03
N ALA A 414 17.43 -18.66 23.21
CA ALA A 414 16.13 -19.32 23.39
C ALA A 414 16.28 -20.84 23.27
N SER A 415 15.68 -21.58 24.20
CA SER A 415 15.71 -23.05 24.24
C SER A 415 14.78 -23.67 23.19
N GLU A 416 13.60 -23.06 23.00
CA GLU A 416 12.64 -23.43 21.97
C GLU A 416 12.05 -22.18 21.32
N VAL A 417 11.72 -22.27 20.01
CA VAL A 417 11.12 -21.18 19.25
C VAL A 417 9.89 -21.72 18.49
N HIS A 418 8.72 -21.33 18.96
CA HIS A 418 7.44 -21.70 18.37
C HIS A 418 6.90 -20.53 17.57
N LEU A 419 6.68 -20.70 16.25
CA LEU A 419 6.13 -19.63 15.41
C LEU A 419 4.62 -19.77 15.26
N ARG A 420 3.90 -18.67 15.44
CA ARG A 420 2.44 -18.56 15.31
C ARG A 420 2.11 -17.42 14.38
N ILE A 421 1.34 -17.70 13.34
CA ILE A 421 1.00 -16.76 12.27
C ILE A 421 -0.46 -16.37 12.38
N SER A 422 -0.75 -15.07 12.48
CA SER A 422 -2.09 -14.55 12.75
C SER A 422 -3.02 -14.52 11.53
N CYS A 423 -2.62 -15.16 10.41
CA CYS A 423 -3.46 -15.41 9.24
C CYS A 423 -3.31 -16.85 8.75
N PRO A 424 -4.17 -17.33 7.81
CA PRO A 424 -3.99 -18.61 7.13
C PRO A 424 -2.76 -18.60 6.20
N PRO A 425 -2.31 -19.80 5.73
CA PRO A 425 -1.25 -19.90 4.74
C PRO A 425 -1.61 -19.18 3.44
N THR A 426 -0.73 -18.29 2.94
CA THR A 426 -0.90 -17.60 1.65
C THR A 426 -0.51 -18.54 0.52
N ILE A 427 -1.48 -19.04 -0.25
CA ILE A 427 -1.29 -20.05 -1.30
C ILE A 427 -1.51 -19.54 -2.72
N SER A 428 -2.03 -18.33 -2.87
CA SER A 428 -2.37 -17.74 -4.18
C SER A 428 -1.96 -16.26 -4.24
N PRO A 429 -1.53 -15.77 -5.42
CA PRO A 429 -1.20 -14.36 -5.60
C PRO A 429 -2.46 -13.49 -5.50
N CYS A 430 -2.28 -12.19 -5.29
CA CYS A 430 -3.35 -11.20 -5.32
C CYS A 430 -3.37 -10.50 -6.67
N PHE A 431 -4.59 -10.24 -7.20
CA PHE A 431 -4.82 -9.46 -8.42
C PHE A 431 -5.56 -8.15 -8.15
N TYR A 432 -5.78 -7.81 -6.87
CA TYR A 432 -6.58 -6.66 -6.44
C TYR A 432 -5.75 -5.56 -5.79
N GLY A 433 -4.42 -5.53 -6.10
CA GLY A 433 -3.53 -4.45 -5.72
C GLY A 433 -2.58 -4.75 -4.55
N VAL A 434 -2.54 -5.98 -4.01
CA VAL A 434 -1.44 -6.42 -3.13
C VAL A 434 -0.31 -6.96 -3.98
N ASP A 435 0.88 -6.42 -3.83
CA ASP A 435 2.07 -6.97 -4.49
C ASP A 435 2.47 -8.29 -3.82
N THR A 436 1.94 -9.38 -4.33
CA THR A 436 2.30 -10.73 -3.91
C THR A 436 3.17 -11.40 -4.99
N PRO A 437 4.15 -12.22 -4.58
CA PRO A 437 4.92 -12.99 -5.54
C PRO A 437 4.03 -13.92 -6.37
N ILE A 438 4.54 -14.33 -7.53
CA ILE A 438 3.91 -15.37 -8.33
C ILE A 438 3.80 -16.67 -7.52
N LYS A 439 2.82 -17.50 -7.84
CA LYS A 439 2.45 -18.69 -7.07
C LYS A 439 3.64 -19.62 -6.76
N ARG A 440 4.60 -19.77 -7.70
CA ARG A 440 5.80 -20.60 -7.48
C ARG A 440 6.71 -20.10 -6.35
N ASP A 441 6.65 -18.82 -6.00
CA ASP A 441 7.49 -18.20 -4.98
C ASP A 441 6.78 -18.14 -3.60
N LEU A 442 5.48 -18.47 -3.55
CA LEU A 442 4.73 -18.59 -2.31
C LEU A 442 5.08 -19.92 -1.63
N ILE A 443 5.70 -19.85 -0.45
CA ILE A 443 6.16 -21.08 0.22
C ILE A 443 5.02 -22.05 0.53
N ALA A 444 3.88 -21.51 0.96
CA ALA A 444 2.70 -22.31 1.33
C ALA A 444 1.91 -22.85 0.13
N ALA A 445 2.18 -22.36 -1.09
CA ALA A 445 1.65 -22.94 -2.32
C ALA A 445 2.41 -24.21 -2.75
N ASN A 446 3.65 -24.41 -2.26
CA ASN A 446 4.58 -25.42 -2.74
C ASN A 446 5.05 -26.40 -1.65
N LYS A 447 4.80 -26.10 -0.38
CA LYS A 447 5.26 -26.88 0.77
C LYS A 447 4.14 -27.07 1.79
N SER A 448 4.13 -28.23 2.45
CA SER A 448 3.30 -28.48 3.61
C SER A 448 3.75 -27.62 4.81
N ILE A 449 2.87 -27.45 5.80
CA ILE A 449 3.20 -26.71 7.03
C ILE A 449 4.42 -27.30 7.73
N GLU A 450 4.56 -28.63 7.72
CA GLU A 450 5.72 -29.31 8.34
C GLU A 450 7.02 -29.03 7.57
N GLU A 451 7.00 -29.04 6.24
CA GLU A 451 8.18 -28.67 5.43
C GLU A 451 8.54 -27.19 5.60
N ILE A 452 7.53 -26.30 5.76
CA ILE A 452 7.76 -24.88 6.08
C ILE A 452 8.41 -24.77 7.47
N ARG A 453 7.89 -25.47 8.49
CA ARG A 453 8.46 -25.51 9.83
C ARG A 453 9.94 -25.90 9.80
N GLN A 454 10.27 -26.97 9.08
CA GLN A 454 11.65 -27.44 8.93
C GLN A 454 12.53 -26.40 8.21
N PHE A 455 12.00 -25.78 7.15
CA PHE A 455 12.72 -24.73 6.40
C PHE A 455 13.03 -23.52 7.26
N ILE A 456 12.09 -23.06 8.09
CA ILE A 456 12.29 -21.91 8.98
C ILE A 456 13.04 -22.27 10.28
N GLU A 457 13.27 -23.56 10.55
CA GLU A 457 13.99 -24.10 11.71
C GLU A 457 13.28 -23.82 13.06
N ALA A 458 11.94 -23.74 13.05
CA ALA A 458 11.14 -23.59 14.26
C ALA A 458 10.83 -24.95 14.91
N ASP A 459 10.66 -24.96 16.24
CA ASP A 459 10.27 -26.18 16.98
C ASP A 459 8.80 -26.53 16.70
N SER A 460 7.93 -25.52 16.50
CA SER A 460 6.59 -25.72 15.95
C SER A 460 6.12 -24.53 15.13
N LEU A 461 5.21 -24.77 14.18
CA LEU A 461 4.57 -23.76 13.34
C LEU A 461 3.07 -24.01 13.34
N ALA A 462 2.28 -22.95 13.55
CA ALA A 462 0.85 -22.98 13.29
C ALA A 462 0.37 -21.65 12.73
N TYR A 463 -0.69 -21.72 11.94
CA TYR A 463 -1.39 -20.59 11.35
C TYR A 463 -2.79 -20.47 11.95
N LEU A 464 -3.33 -19.27 11.96
CA LEU A 464 -4.74 -19.05 12.26
C LEU A 464 -5.59 -19.71 11.17
N SER A 465 -6.68 -20.36 11.55
CA SER A 465 -7.65 -20.91 10.59
C SER A 465 -8.34 -19.80 9.80
N LEU A 466 -8.83 -20.11 8.60
CA LEU A 466 -9.62 -19.16 7.81
C LEU A 466 -10.92 -18.76 8.53
N GLU A 467 -11.55 -19.73 9.21
CA GLU A 467 -12.73 -19.47 10.04
C GLU A 467 -12.41 -18.49 11.17
N GLY A 468 -11.31 -18.71 11.89
CA GLY A 468 -10.88 -17.84 12.97
C GLY A 468 -10.51 -16.42 12.49
N LEU A 469 -9.91 -16.30 11.30
CA LEU A 469 -9.64 -15.02 10.68
C LEU A 469 -10.94 -14.25 10.33
N LEU A 470 -11.89 -14.93 9.69
CA LEU A 470 -13.18 -14.36 9.34
C LEU A 470 -13.95 -13.93 10.61
N GLU A 471 -14.02 -14.78 11.63
CA GLU A 471 -14.65 -14.46 12.92
C GLU A 471 -14.02 -13.21 13.58
N ALA A 472 -12.70 -13.09 13.52
CA ALA A 472 -12.00 -11.94 14.08
C ALA A 472 -12.33 -10.62 13.36
N CYS A 473 -12.60 -10.66 12.05
CA CYS A 473 -12.82 -9.48 11.20
C CYS A 473 -14.29 -9.12 10.98
N GLN A 474 -15.21 -10.09 11.06
CA GLN A 474 -16.64 -9.86 10.80
C GLN A 474 -17.31 -8.90 11.78
N THR A 475 -18.27 -8.12 11.26
CA THR A 475 -19.20 -7.32 12.04
C THR A 475 -20.63 -7.73 11.66
N GLU A 476 -21.64 -7.31 12.45
CA GLU A 476 -23.05 -7.54 12.10
C GLU A 476 -23.42 -6.94 10.74
N GLU A 477 -22.79 -5.83 10.36
CA GLU A 477 -23.07 -5.10 9.12
C GLU A 477 -22.24 -5.61 7.92
N ARG A 478 -21.13 -6.32 8.15
CA ARG A 478 -20.18 -6.73 7.10
C ARG A 478 -19.68 -8.15 7.31
N THR A 479 -20.05 -9.02 6.40
CA THR A 479 -19.68 -10.44 6.40
C THR A 479 -18.87 -10.87 5.16
N GLY A 480 -18.85 -10.04 4.09
CA GLY A 480 -18.22 -10.37 2.82
C GLY A 480 -16.76 -9.90 2.75
N TYR A 481 -15.83 -10.85 2.83
CA TYR A 481 -14.39 -10.59 2.65
C TYR A 481 -13.82 -11.34 1.46
N CYS A 482 -12.87 -10.72 0.75
CA CYS A 482 -11.99 -11.41 -0.19
C CYS A 482 -10.94 -12.19 0.59
N THR A 483 -10.89 -13.49 0.34
CA THR A 483 -9.92 -14.43 0.93
C THR A 483 -9.11 -15.15 -0.15
N ALA A 484 -9.05 -14.60 -1.38
CA ALA A 484 -8.46 -15.26 -2.53
C ALA A 484 -6.99 -15.66 -2.32
N CYS A 485 -6.20 -14.85 -1.60
CA CYS A 485 -4.81 -15.17 -1.25
C CYS A 485 -4.68 -16.45 -0.42
N TYR A 486 -5.70 -16.83 0.36
CA TYR A 486 -5.73 -18.03 1.20
C TYR A 486 -6.46 -19.21 0.58
N THR A 487 -7.38 -18.97 -0.36
CA THR A 487 -8.29 -20.00 -0.91
C THR A 487 -8.10 -20.27 -2.39
N GLY A 488 -7.53 -19.34 -3.14
CA GLY A 488 -7.50 -19.38 -4.61
C GLY A 488 -8.84 -19.02 -5.27
N ASN A 489 -9.87 -18.67 -4.49
CA ASN A 489 -11.21 -18.33 -5.00
C ASN A 489 -11.30 -16.80 -5.19
N TYR A 490 -11.20 -16.35 -6.43
CA TYR A 490 -11.24 -14.92 -6.77
C TYR A 490 -12.69 -14.46 -6.97
N PRO A 491 -13.09 -13.30 -6.40
CA PRO A 491 -14.45 -12.78 -6.54
C PRO A 491 -14.83 -12.33 -7.95
N THR A 492 -13.86 -12.02 -8.83
CA THR A 492 -14.09 -11.58 -10.21
C THR A 492 -14.00 -12.74 -11.18
N GLN A 493 -14.68 -12.63 -12.35
CA GLN A 493 -14.70 -13.70 -13.37
C GLN A 493 -13.44 -13.70 -14.26
N TRP A 494 -12.67 -12.61 -14.29
CA TRP A 494 -11.62 -12.34 -15.29
C TRP A 494 -10.21 -12.47 -14.71
N VAL A 495 -9.97 -13.40 -13.82
CA VAL A 495 -8.60 -13.70 -13.39
C VAL A 495 -8.04 -14.77 -14.32
N ASP A 496 -7.61 -14.38 -15.52
CA ASP A 496 -6.87 -15.27 -16.41
C ASP A 496 -5.41 -15.32 -15.93
N VAL A 497 -5.08 -16.34 -15.16
CA VAL A 497 -3.77 -16.53 -14.53
C VAL A 497 -2.65 -16.72 -15.58
N GLU A 498 -2.99 -17.09 -16.81
CA GLU A 498 -2.04 -17.29 -17.90
C GLU A 498 -1.66 -15.99 -18.63
N GLU A 499 -2.53 -14.98 -18.68
CA GLU A 499 -2.23 -13.69 -19.32
C GLU A 499 -1.36 -12.75 -18.48
N ILE A 500 -1.18 -13.02 -17.19
CA ILE A 500 -0.39 -12.18 -16.27
C ILE A 500 1.06 -12.69 -16.11
N LEU A 501 1.38 -13.83 -16.67
CA LEU A 501 2.78 -14.22 -16.89
C LEU A 501 3.29 -13.37 -18.05
N PRO A 502 4.38 -12.58 -17.90
CA PRO A 502 5.05 -12.02 -19.06
C PRO A 502 5.35 -13.19 -19.99
N ALA A 503 4.88 -13.09 -21.22
CA ALA A 503 5.21 -14.06 -22.24
C ALA A 503 6.71 -14.33 -22.13
N ALA A 504 7.05 -15.57 -21.79
CA ALA A 504 8.43 -16.00 -21.76
C ALA A 504 9.00 -15.56 -23.09
N VAL A 505 10.00 -14.70 -23.05
CA VAL A 505 10.74 -14.24 -24.22
C VAL A 505 11.07 -15.50 -25.01
N GLY A 506 10.37 -15.69 -26.10
CA GLY A 506 10.71 -16.71 -27.08
C GLY A 506 12.12 -16.45 -27.57
N LEU A 507 12.90 -17.48 -27.53
CA LEU A 507 14.28 -17.62 -28.04
C LEU A 507 14.54 -16.85 -29.32
#